data_6c4366939ceabf23edbd2a2a52e42f1b
#
_entry.id   6c4366939ceabf23edbd2a2a52e42f1b
#
_cell.length_a   1.000
_cell.length_b   1.000
_cell.length_c   1.000
_cell.angle_alpha   90.00
_cell.angle_beta   90.00
_cell.angle_gamma   90.00
#
_symmetry.space_group_name_H-M   'P 1'
#
loop_
_entity.id
_entity.type
_entity.pdbx_description
1 polymer ?
#
loop_
_entity_poly.entity_id
_entity_poly.type
_entity_poly.pdbx_seq_one_letter_code
_entity_poly.pdbx_strand_id
1 'polypeptide(L)'
;MQENFYNIASSKGKFSSELLRDALLPELLGKENNILYWSGKRLARIFPLAKDEDLPIFFEQAEWGTLKRTKAKHDNQYFELSGEPVALRMQLNPKADFLLEAGFLAETIQLQLGFVTEAIIEKQTSNTVTFLIQVDSKDPIDFADYEQEAASPLQLNEH
;
A
#
# COMPACT_ATOMS: atom_id res chain seq x y z
N MET A 1 20.44 16.65 7.97
CA MET A 1 19.37 15.70 7.63
C MET A 1 18.19 16.36 6.93
N GLN A 2 17.67 17.45 7.46
CA GLN A 2 16.55 18.19 6.85
C GLN A 2 16.88 18.81 5.49
N GLU A 3 18.04 19.43 5.38
CA GLU A 3 18.51 20.04 4.13
C GLU A 3 18.69 18.97 3.03
N ASN A 4 19.22 17.81 3.41
CA ASN A 4 19.40 16.71 2.48
C ASN A 4 18.03 16.15 1.99
N PHE A 5 17.07 15.99 2.90
CA PHE A 5 15.70 15.58 2.55
C PHE A 5 15.10 16.54 1.51
N TYR A 6 15.13 17.84 1.82
CA TYR A 6 14.58 18.86 0.94
C TYR A 6 15.22 18.82 -0.45
N ASN A 7 16.55 18.81 -0.51
CA ASN A 7 17.28 18.85 -1.77
C ASN A 7 17.01 17.61 -2.63
N ILE A 8 16.99 16.43 -2.04
CA ILE A 8 16.73 15.18 -2.78
C ILE A 8 15.30 15.16 -3.29
N ALA A 9 14.31 15.41 -2.42
CA ALA A 9 12.92 15.36 -2.80
C ALA A 9 12.55 16.44 -3.83
N SER A 10 13.09 17.65 -3.66
CA SER A 10 12.86 18.76 -4.59
C SER A 10 13.48 18.51 -5.96
N SER A 11 14.66 17.91 -6.02
CA SER A 11 15.32 17.57 -7.29
C SER A 11 14.51 16.57 -8.12
N LYS A 12 13.68 15.76 -7.47
CA LYS A 12 12.80 14.78 -8.09
C LYS A 12 11.38 15.34 -8.35
N GLY A 13 11.12 16.60 -7.96
CA GLY A 13 9.78 17.18 -8.05
C GLY A 13 8.76 16.53 -7.11
N LYS A 14 9.23 15.93 -6.02
CA LYS A 14 8.39 15.13 -5.10
C LYS A 14 8.35 15.69 -3.69
N PHE A 15 8.85 16.90 -3.47
CA PHE A 15 8.91 17.47 -2.12
C PHE A 15 7.52 17.54 -1.47
N SER A 16 6.48 17.95 -2.19
CA SER A 16 5.14 18.08 -1.62
C SER A 16 4.55 16.75 -1.14
N SER A 17 4.71 15.68 -1.90
CA SER A 17 4.21 14.35 -1.51
C SER A 17 5.06 13.75 -0.38
N GLU A 18 6.37 13.87 -0.46
CA GLU A 18 7.27 13.33 0.55
C GLU A 18 7.23 14.11 1.86
N LEU A 19 6.95 15.42 1.80
CA LEU A 19 6.71 16.23 2.98
C LEU A 19 5.56 15.67 3.83
N LEU A 20 4.49 15.25 3.19
CA LEU A 20 3.36 14.62 3.88
C LEU A 20 3.69 13.20 4.34
N ARG A 21 4.23 12.39 3.45
CA ARG A 21 4.42 10.97 3.71
C ARG A 21 5.58 10.68 4.66
N ASP A 22 6.74 11.25 4.43
CA ASP A 22 7.97 10.87 5.13
C ASP A 22 8.48 11.93 6.12
N ALA A 23 7.85 13.10 6.20
CA ALA A 23 8.13 14.08 7.23
C ALA A 23 6.96 14.27 8.19
N LEU A 24 5.78 14.63 7.69
CA LEU A 24 4.63 14.94 8.56
C LEU A 24 4.04 13.69 9.23
N LEU A 25 3.76 12.63 8.47
CA LEU A 25 3.14 11.42 9.04
C LEU A 25 3.98 10.81 10.17
N PRO A 26 5.29 10.62 10.03
CA PRO A 26 6.11 10.13 11.14
C PRO A 26 6.06 11.02 12.37
N GLU A 27 5.98 12.34 12.19
CA GLU A 27 5.87 13.30 13.29
C GLU A 27 4.54 13.15 14.04
N LEU A 28 3.44 12.96 13.32
CA LEU A 28 2.11 12.78 13.90
C LEU A 28 1.95 11.43 14.59
N LEU A 29 2.52 10.36 14.04
CA LEU A 29 2.33 9.00 14.52
C LEU A 29 3.35 8.59 15.56
N GLY A 30 4.54 9.17 15.54
CA GLY A 30 5.62 8.77 16.45
C GLY A 30 5.94 7.28 16.31
N LYS A 31 5.76 6.55 17.43
CA LYS A 31 5.98 5.10 17.46
C LYS A 31 4.77 4.27 17.03
N GLU A 32 3.62 4.92 16.79
CA GLU A 32 2.34 4.27 16.48
C GLU A 32 2.15 4.06 14.98
N ASN A 33 3.20 3.68 14.27
CA ASN A 33 3.17 3.51 12.81
C ASN A 33 2.24 2.38 12.34
N ASN A 34 1.88 1.43 13.20
CA ASN A 34 0.89 0.40 12.90
C ASN A 34 -0.47 0.98 12.47
N ILE A 35 -0.78 2.20 12.87
CA ILE A 35 -1.98 2.92 12.44
C ILE A 35 -2.02 3.01 10.90
N LEU A 36 -0.87 3.11 10.24
CA LEU A 36 -0.81 3.17 8.77
C LEU A 36 -1.32 1.90 8.10
N TYR A 37 -1.09 0.74 8.70
CA TYR A 37 -1.66 -0.52 8.20
C TYR A 37 -3.19 -0.48 8.22
N TRP A 38 -3.76 -0.08 9.34
CA TRP A 38 -5.22 0.06 9.48
C TRP A 38 -5.78 1.16 8.60
N SER A 39 -5.04 2.26 8.45
CA SER A 39 -5.40 3.34 7.52
C SER A 39 -5.41 2.87 6.06
N GLY A 40 -4.46 2.04 5.69
CA GLY A 40 -4.42 1.42 4.37
C GLY A 40 -5.66 0.56 4.10
N LYS A 41 -6.05 -0.25 5.07
CA LYS A 41 -7.30 -1.00 5.01
C LYS A 41 -8.51 -0.09 4.84
N ARG A 42 -8.55 1.00 5.59
CA ARG A 42 -9.63 1.99 5.49
C ARG A 42 -9.68 2.64 4.11
N LEU A 43 -8.52 3.01 3.55
CA LEU A 43 -8.44 3.56 2.20
C LEU A 43 -9.00 2.61 1.15
N ALA A 44 -8.76 1.30 1.29
CA ALA A 44 -9.30 0.31 0.36
C ALA A 44 -10.84 0.23 0.41
N ARG A 45 -11.44 0.55 1.55
CA ARG A 45 -12.89 0.66 1.68
C ARG A 45 -13.44 1.95 1.08
N ILE A 46 -12.69 3.05 1.20
CA ILE A 46 -13.04 4.35 0.61
C ILE A 46 -12.90 4.29 -0.92
N PHE A 47 -11.87 3.60 -1.40
CA PHE A 47 -11.55 3.44 -2.82
C PHE A 47 -11.55 1.96 -3.21
N PRO A 48 -12.70 1.27 -3.15
CA PRO A 48 -12.75 -0.14 -3.52
C PRO A 48 -12.49 -0.31 -5.01
N LEU A 49 -11.65 -1.28 -5.36
CA LEU A 49 -11.29 -1.55 -6.75
C LEU A 49 -12.17 -2.67 -7.30
N ALA A 50 -12.69 -2.46 -8.53
CA ALA A 50 -13.63 -3.40 -9.15
C ALA A 50 -12.97 -4.72 -9.52
N LYS A 51 -11.69 -4.69 -9.90
CA LYS A 51 -10.96 -5.86 -10.38
C LYS A 51 -9.49 -5.83 -9.98
N ASP A 52 -8.90 -6.99 -10.01
CA ASP A 52 -7.53 -7.22 -9.60
C ASP A 52 -6.53 -6.41 -10.44
N GLU A 53 -6.81 -6.27 -11.73
CA GLU A 53 -5.97 -5.49 -12.67
C GLU A 53 -5.92 -4.00 -12.31
N ASP A 54 -6.86 -3.50 -11.53
CA ASP A 54 -6.86 -2.11 -11.07
C ASP A 54 -5.81 -1.84 -9.98
N LEU A 55 -5.33 -2.87 -9.28
CA LEU A 55 -4.33 -2.71 -8.22
C LEU A 55 -3.04 -2.04 -8.70
N PRO A 56 -2.36 -2.55 -9.74
CA PRO A 56 -1.15 -1.87 -10.24
C PRO A 56 -1.41 -0.45 -10.69
N ILE A 57 -2.55 -0.20 -11.31
CA ILE A 57 -2.94 1.13 -11.80
C ILE A 57 -3.11 2.09 -10.62
N PHE A 58 -3.81 1.67 -9.57
CA PHE A 58 -4.01 2.48 -8.38
C PHE A 58 -2.68 2.83 -7.71
N PHE A 59 -1.79 1.85 -7.54
CA PHE A 59 -0.48 2.07 -6.92
C PHE A 59 0.37 3.07 -7.72
N GLU A 60 0.31 2.99 -9.04
CA GLU A 60 1.02 3.93 -9.90
C GLU A 60 0.42 5.35 -9.81
N GLN A 61 -0.90 5.47 -9.87
CA GLN A 61 -1.60 6.76 -9.75
C GLN A 61 -1.42 7.39 -8.36
N ALA A 62 -1.35 6.57 -7.31
CA ALA A 62 -1.05 7.02 -5.96
C ALA A 62 0.43 7.41 -5.77
N GLU A 63 1.26 7.20 -6.78
CA GLU A 63 2.71 7.39 -6.72
C GLU A 63 3.38 6.54 -5.63
N TRP A 64 2.83 5.35 -5.39
CA TRP A 64 3.40 4.39 -4.44
C TRP A 64 4.48 3.52 -5.07
N GLY A 65 4.41 3.30 -6.37
CA GLY A 65 5.37 2.52 -7.14
C GLY A 65 4.72 1.58 -8.14
N THR A 66 5.55 0.71 -8.70
CA THR A 66 5.15 -0.34 -9.64
C THR A 66 4.87 -1.62 -8.87
N LEU A 67 3.60 -2.03 -8.85
CA LEU A 67 3.15 -3.24 -8.15
C LEU A 67 3.05 -4.41 -9.13
N LYS A 68 3.60 -5.55 -8.72
CA LYS A 68 3.55 -6.77 -9.51
C LYS A 68 3.30 -7.98 -8.62
N ARG A 69 2.31 -8.80 -8.96
CA ARG A 69 2.16 -10.11 -8.34
C ARG A 69 3.23 -11.04 -8.89
N THR A 70 4.10 -11.54 -8.04
CA THR A 70 5.22 -12.38 -8.45
C THR A 70 4.94 -13.86 -8.30
N LYS A 71 4.07 -14.22 -7.35
CA LYS A 71 3.75 -15.63 -7.07
C LYS A 71 2.39 -15.71 -6.38
N ALA A 72 1.65 -16.76 -6.70
CA ALA A 72 0.45 -17.15 -5.96
C ALA A 72 0.50 -18.65 -5.75
N LYS A 73 0.39 -19.11 -4.51
CA LYS A 73 0.40 -20.53 -4.16
C LYS A 73 -0.52 -20.78 -2.98
N HIS A 74 -1.56 -21.58 -3.22
CA HIS A 74 -2.61 -21.83 -2.22
C HIS A 74 -3.25 -20.51 -1.75
N ASP A 75 -3.26 -20.27 -0.44
CA ASP A 75 -3.82 -19.08 0.16
C ASP A 75 -2.80 -17.93 0.30
N ASN A 76 -1.60 -18.09 -0.23
CA ASN A 76 -0.54 -17.11 -0.17
C ASN A 76 -0.31 -16.45 -1.53
N GLN A 77 -0.23 -15.13 -1.52
CA GLN A 77 0.13 -14.34 -2.69
C GLN A 77 1.31 -13.44 -2.35
N TYR A 78 2.21 -13.27 -3.30
CA TYR A 78 3.38 -12.42 -3.15
C TYR A 78 3.30 -11.28 -4.15
N PHE A 79 3.53 -10.06 -3.65
CA PHE A 79 3.61 -8.86 -4.48
C PHE A 79 4.96 -8.19 -4.27
N GLU A 80 5.51 -7.66 -5.34
CA GLU A 80 6.68 -6.81 -5.30
C GLU A 80 6.29 -5.39 -5.67
N LEU A 81 6.69 -4.43 -4.84
CA LEU A 81 6.59 -3.01 -5.11
C LEU A 81 7.97 -2.46 -5.39
N SER A 82 8.12 -1.76 -6.50
CA SER A 82 9.42 -1.25 -6.96
C SER A 82 9.27 0.10 -7.64
N GLY A 83 10.36 0.60 -8.18
CA GLY A 83 10.38 1.83 -8.97
C GLY A 83 10.86 3.04 -8.19
N GLU A 84 10.84 4.18 -8.84
CA GLU A 84 11.35 5.45 -8.34
C GLU A 84 10.72 5.88 -6.99
N PRO A 85 9.40 5.74 -6.79
CA PRO A 85 8.80 6.12 -5.50
C PRO A 85 9.36 5.33 -4.31
N VAL A 86 9.61 4.04 -4.48
CA VAL A 86 10.18 3.19 -3.43
C VAL A 86 11.63 3.59 -3.17
N ALA A 87 12.42 3.71 -4.23
CA ALA A 87 13.83 4.10 -4.13
C ALA A 87 13.99 5.47 -3.46
N LEU A 88 13.16 6.43 -3.81
CA LEU A 88 13.19 7.77 -3.23
C LEU A 88 12.90 7.73 -1.73
N ARG A 89 11.84 7.04 -1.31
CA ARG A 89 11.49 6.94 0.11
C ARG A 89 12.60 6.27 0.92
N MET A 90 13.20 5.22 0.37
CA MET A 90 14.34 4.53 1.03
C MET A 90 15.59 5.41 1.09
N GLN A 91 15.79 6.27 0.12
CA GLN A 91 16.89 7.24 0.13
C GLN A 91 16.66 8.33 1.18
N LEU A 92 15.43 8.83 1.31
CA LEU A 92 15.08 9.86 2.29
C LEU A 92 15.10 9.31 3.72
N ASN A 93 14.67 8.07 3.90
CA ASN A 93 14.61 7.41 5.19
C ASN A 93 14.84 5.90 5.03
N PRO A 94 16.04 5.39 5.38
CA PRO A 94 16.31 3.94 5.29
C PRO A 94 15.39 3.07 6.14
N LYS A 95 14.67 3.66 7.10
CA LYS A 95 13.66 3.00 7.94
C LYS A 95 12.24 3.29 7.49
N ALA A 96 12.06 3.79 6.27
CA ALA A 96 10.71 4.01 5.72
C ALA A 96 9.89 2.73 5.79
N ASP A 97 8.64 2.84 6.21
CA ASP A 97 7.72 1.71 6.21
C ASP A 97 6.81 1.74 4.97
N PHE A 98 6.19 0.60 4.70
CA PHE A 98 5.22 0.42 3.63
C PHE A 98 3.93 -0.23 4.17
N LEU A 99 3.59 0.11 5.40
CA LEU A 99 2.41 -0.44 6.09
C LEU A 99 1.11 0.04 5.47
N LEU A 100 1.08 1.28 4.98
CA LEU A 100 -0.08 1.83 4.28
C LEU A 100 -0.42 0.98 3.05
N GLU A 101 0.57 0.68 2.25
CA GLU A 101 0.47 -0.14 1.04
C GLU A 101 0.08 -1.59 1.39
N ALA A 102 0.68 -2.14 2.44
CA ALA A 102 0.35 -3.49 2.91
C ALA A 102 -1.11 -3.61 3.34
N GLY A 103 -1.61 -2.66 4.12
CA GLY A 103 -3.01 -2.61 4.56
C GLY A 103 -3.98 -2.47 3.39
N PHE A 104 -3.65 -1.63 2.42
CA PHE A 104 -4.46 -1.44 1.22
C PHE A 104 -4.56 -2.75 0.40
N LEU A 105 -3.43 -3.45 0.21
CA LEU A 105 -3.41 -4.76 -0.46
C LEU A 105 -4.26 -5.79 0.27
N ALA A 106 -4.08 -5.91 1.58
CA ALA A 106 -4.81 -6.88 2.38
C ALA A 106 -6.32 -6.70 2.25
N GLU A 107 -6.81 -5.48 2.44
CA GLU A 107 -8.23 -5.19 2.40
C GLU A 107 -8.81 -5.31 0.99
N THR A 108 -8.09 -4.86 -0.02
CA THR A 108 -8.55 -4.99 -1.42
C THR A 108 -8.74 -6.47 -1.77
N ILE A 109 -7.79 -7.32 -1.42
CA ILE A 109 -7.88 -8.75 -1.70
C ILE A 109 -8.96 -9.41 -0.84
N GLN A 110 -9.09 -9.01 0.42
CA GLN A 110 -10.18 -9.48 1.29
C GLN A 110 -11.55 -9.21 0.69
N LEU A 111 -11.79 -7.99 0.21
CA LEU A 111 -13.07 -7.60 -0.39
C LEU A 111 -13.32 -8.32 -1.72
N GLN A 112 -12.28 -8.59 -2.49
CA GLN A 112 -12.42 -9.29 -3.77
C GLN A 112 -12.68 -10.78 -3.61
N LEU A 113 -12.03 -11.42 -2.66
CA LEU A 113 -12.12 -12.87 -2.44
C LEU A 113 -13.20 -13.26 -1.43
N GLY A 114 -13.54 -12.38 -0.50
CA GLY A 114 -14.55 -12.65 0.52
C GLY A 114 -14.04 -13.44 1.73
N PHE A 115 -12.74 -13.46 1.97
CA PHE A 115 -12.10 -14.13 3.11
C PHE A 115 -11.17 -13.19 3.86
N VAL A 116 -11.07 -13.37 5.17
CA VAL A 116 -10.14 -12.60 6.00
C VAL A 116 -8.74 -12.70 5.43
N THR A 117 -8.13 -11.56 5.20
CA THR A 117 -6.82 -11.45 4.53
C THR A 117 -5.94 -10.49 5.30
N GLU A 118 -4.70 -10.90 5.53
CA GLU A 118 -3.68 -10.07 6.16
C GLU A 118 -2.43 -10.00 5.28
N ALA A 119 -1.70 -8.90 5.44
CA ALA A 119 -0.46 -8.68 4.71
C ALA A 119 0.69 -8.43 5.67
N ILE A 120 1.85 -8.97 5.33
CA ILE A 120 3.11 -8.68 6.02
C ILE A 120 4.15 -8.24 5.00
N ILE A 121 5.07 -7.41 5.45
CA ILE A 121 6.24 -7.04 4.67
C ILE A 121 7.29 -8.12 4.91
N GLU A 122 7.53 -8.95 3.90
CA GLU A 122 8.44 -10.08 4.00
C GLU A 122 9.89 -9.66 3.82
N LYS A 123 10.14 -8.73 2.88
CA LYS A 123 11.48 -8.26 2.55
C LYS A 123 11.43 -6.82 2.06
N GLN A 124 12.44 -6.06 2.46
CA GLN A 124 12.59 -4.67 2.05
C GLN A 124 14.05 -4.41 1.71
N THR A 125 14.29 -3.89 0.51
CA THR A 125 15.61 -3.49 0.03
C THR A 125 15.62 -1.98 -0.24
N SER A 126 16.72 -1.46 -0.76
CA SER A 126 16.83 -0.03 -1.09
C SER A 126 15.89 0.42 -2.21
N ASN A 127 15.32 -0.50 -2.98
CA ASN A 127 14.49 -0.17 -4.14
C ASN A 127 13.30 -1.11 -4.35
N THR A 128 13.10 -2.10 -3.48
CA THR A 128 11.98 -3.05 -3.59
C THR A 128 11.39 -3.38 -2.22
N VAL A 129 10.11 -3.69 -2.22
CA VAL A 129 9.39 -4.23 -1.06
C VAL A 129 8.61 -5.45 -1.50
N THR A 130 8.75 -6.54 -0.77
CA THR A 130 7.98 -7.77 -1.02
C THR A 130 6.92 -7.92 0.06
N PHE A 131 5.67 -8.01 -0.36
CA PHE A 131 4.52 -8.27 0.52
C PHE A 131 4.10 -9.73 0.40
N LEU A 132 3.86 -10.36 1.53
CA LEU A 132 3.17 -11.65 1.61
C LEU A 132 1.73 -11.39 2.03
N ILE A 133 0.80 -11.79 1.20
CA ILE A 133 -0.64 -11.69 1.44
C ILE A 133 -1.14 -13.08 1.80
N GLN A 134 -1.70 -13.21 2.98
CA GLN A 134 -2.21 -14.48 3.51
C GLN A 134 -3.73 -14.41 3.58
N VAL A 135 -4.40 -15.27 2.82
CA VAL A 135 -5.85 -15.39 2.78
C VAL A 135 -6.26 -16.56 3.64
N ASP A 136 -7.14 -16.34 4.60
CA ASP A 136 -7.70 -17.42 5.40
C ASP A 136 -8.98 -17.95 4.74
N SER A 137 -8.85 -18.98 3.92
CA SER A 137 -9.97 -19.57 3.19
C SER A 137 -11.01 -20.27 4.08
N LYS A 138 -10.73 -20.40 5.37
CA LYS A 138 -11.66 -20.94 6.38
C LYS A 138 -12.44 -19.87 7.14
N ASP A 139 -12.10 -18.60 6.91
CA ASP A 139 -12.70 -17.47 7.62
C ASP A 139 -13.34 -16.50 6.62
N PRO A 140 -14.58 -16.77 6.17
CA PRO A 140 -15.27 -15.87 5.27
C PRO A 140 -15.66 -14.58 5.99
N ILE A 141 -15.61 -13.46 5.26
CA ILE A 141 -16.10 -12.18 5.79
C ILE A 141 -17.61 -12.09 5.62
N ASP A 142 -18.25 -11.30 6.48
CA ASP A 142 -19.66 -10.91 6.31
C ASP A 142 -19.70 -9.57 5.56
N PHE A 143 -20.13 -9.58 4.31
CA PHE A 143 -20.27 -8.37 3.50
C PHE A 143 -21.25 -7.37 4.09
N ALA A 144 -22.17 -7.79 4.95
CA ALA A 144 -23.08 -6.88 5.65
C ALA A 144 -22.32 -5.87 6.53
N ASP A 145 -21.16 -6.24 7.05
CA ASP A 145 -20.31 -5.35 7.83
C ASP A 145 -19.75 -4.18 6.99
N TYR A 146 -19.79 -4.30 5.68
CA TYR A 146 -19.25 -3.32 4.72
C TYR A 146 -20.34 -2.54 3.97
N GLU A 147 -21.62 -2.94 4.06
CA GLU A 147 -22.71 -2.33 3.28
C GLU A 147 -22.96 -0.86 3.59
N GLN A 148 -22.68 -0.42 4.82
CA GLN A 148 -22.86 0.97 5.22
C GLN A 148 -21.79 1.91 4.64
N GLU A 149 -20.71 1.36 4.13
CA GLU A 149 -19.58 2.10 3.57
C GLU A 149 -19.40 1.83 2.07
N ALA A 150 -20.35 1.14 1.45
CA ALA A 150 -20.24 0.68 0.07
C ALA A 150 -20.24 1.84 -0.93
N ALA A 151 -19.06 2.40 -1.13
CA ALA A 151 -18.79 3.14 -2.36
C ALA A 151 -18.85 2.18 -3.54
N SER A 152 -19.33 2.64 -4.68
CA SER A 152 -19.27 1.85 -5.91
C SER A 152 -17.82 1.57 -6.26
N PRO A 153 -17.44 0.32 -6.58
CA PRO A 153 -16.06 0.01 -6.94
C PRO A 153 -15.56 0.84 -8.11
N LEU A 154 -14.35 1.34 -7.97
CA LEU A 154 -13.69 2.10 -9.01
C LEU A 154 -13.28 1.19 -10.16
N GLN A 155 -13.50 1.65 -11.36
CA GLN A 155 -12.96 1.05 -12.57
C GLN A 155 -11.89 2.01 -13.11
N LEU A 156 -10.65 1.60 -13.01
CA LEU A 156 -9.52 2.42 -13.44
C LEU A 156 -9.20 2.08 -14.90
N ASN A 157 -9.07 3.10 -15.70
CA ASN A 157 -8.65 2.95 -17.09
C ASN A 157 -7.16 3.22 -17.18
N GLU A 158 -6.48 2.39 -17.96
CA GLU A 158 -5.12 2.70 -18.39
C GLU A 158 -5.17 3.93 -19.30
N HIS A 159 -4.41 4.91 -18.93
CA HIS A 159 -4.22 6.11 -19.76
C HIS A 159 -2.85 6.09 -20.43
#